data_d63c7225fd0484a461c18e03029c0c28
#
_entry.id   d63c7225fd0484a461c18e03029c0c28
#
_cell.length_a   1.000
_cell.length_b   1.000
_cell.length_c   1.000
_cell.angle_alpha   90.00
_cell.angle_beta   90.00
_cell.angle_gamma   90.00
#
_symmetry.space_group_name_H-M   'P 1'
#
loop_
_entity.id
_entity.type
_entity.pdbx_description
1 polymer ?
#
loop_
_entity_poly.entity_id
_entity_poly.type
_entity_poly.pdbx_seq_one_letter_code
_entity_poly.pdbx_strand_id
1 'polypeptide(L)'
;MTLFNVFSLLGGLALFLFGMDIMGKALEKQAGGHLQKILSKLTDNPLKGFFLGLCVTAIIQSSSATTVMVVGFVNSGIMELHQAIGIIMGSNVGTTVTSWLLSLSGLQGDSIWIQMLKPTSFSPILAFIGILLYMGKNEKKKGIGTILIGFAILMTGMTTMSNAVEPLQGEAWFTNLFVRFSNPILGVLVGALVTGIIQSSSASVGILQALSATGVITYGSAIPIIMGQNIGTCVTALISSVGANKNARRAAMVHLYFNIIGVTVFLAGFYGLNAVVHFDFVNETIAAWGIAVVHSAFNIAATLILLPFANGLEKLAILTIPDDAEKESFALLDERLLNTPAVAVERARSAT
;
A
#
# COMPACT_ATOMS: atom_id res chain seq x y z
N MET A 1 23.02 14.26 15.16
CA MET A 1 22.91 12.82 14.81
C MET A 1 24.31 12.21 14.78
N THR A 2 24.56 11.13 15.52
CA THR A 2 25.84 10.41 15.54
C THR A 2 25.86 9.29 14.48
N LEU A 3 27.06 8.76 14.16
CA LEU A 3 27.18 7.60 13.27
C LEU A 3 26.40 6.38 13.80
N PHE A 4 26.36 6.20 15.12
CA PHE A 4 25.58 5.12 15.76
C PHE A 4 24.07 5.28 15.57
N ASN A 5 23.55 6.51 15.56
CA ASN A 5 22.14 6.74 15.22
C ASN A 5 21.84 6.35 13.78
N VAL A 6 22.77 6.59 12.83
CA VAL A 6 22.61 6.15 11.43
C VAL A 6 22.57 4.62 11.35
N PHE A 7 23.46 3.92 12.06
CA PHE A 7 23.44 2.45 12.11
C PHE A 7 22.14 1.92 12.73
N SER A 8 21.66 2.55 13.81
CA SER A 8 20.40 2.19 14.46
C SER A 8 19.21 2.44 13.52
N LEU A 9 19.21 3.55 12.76
CA LEU A 9 18.18 3.84 11.77
C LEU A 9 18.15 2.78 10.66
N LEU A 10 19.31 2.44 10.10
CA LEU A 10 19.41 1.40 9.07
C LEU A 10 19.03 0.02 9.60
N GLY A 11 19.45 -0.33 10.81
CA GLY A 11 19.07 -1.58 11.48
C GLY A 11 17.58 -1.64 11.78
N GLY A 12 17.01 -0.55 12.29
CA GLY A 12 15.58 -0.41 12.53
C GLY A 12 14.76 -0.55 11.24
N LEU A 13 15.21 0.12 10.16
CA LEU A 13 14.59 0.01 8.84
C LEU A 13 14.63 -1.42 8.30
N ALA A 14 15.77 -2.09 8.44
CA ALA A 14 15.92 -3.48 8.00
C ALA A 14 14.97 -4.41 8.77
N LEU A 15 14.88 -4.28 10.10
CA LEU A 15 13.94 -5.05 10.93
C LEU A 15 12.49 -4.74 10.55
N PHE A 16 12.15 -3.46 10.36
CA PHE A 16 10.81 -3.03 9.97
C PHE A 16 10.39 -3.65 8.64
N LEU A 17 11.22 -3.54 7.60
CA LEU A 17 10.94 -4.09 6.28
C LEU A 17 10.87 -5.62 6.31
N PHE A 18 11.78 -6.27 7.02
CA PHE A 18 11.80 -7.73 7.16
C PHE A 18 10.56 -8.24 7.91
N GLY A 19 10.21 -7.61 9.04
CA GLY A 19 9.01 -7.95 9.81
C GLY A 19 7.73 -7.82 8.97
N MET A 20 7.63 -6.76 8.18
CA MET A 20 6.51 -6.53 7.27
C MET A 20 6.45 -7.57 6.16
N ASP A 21 7.59 -7.92 5.55
CA ASP A 21 7.66 -8.95 4.49
C ASP A 21 7.27 -10.33 5.01
N ILE A 22 7.82 -10.77 6.15
CA ILE A 22 7.50 -12.08 6.72
C ILE A 22 6.02 -12.15 7.14
N MET A 23 5.53 -11.11 7.81
CA MET A 23 4.14 -11.04 8.24
C MET A 23 3.20 -11.07 7.02
N GLY A 24 3.48 -10.26 6.00
CA GLY A 24 2.69 -10.19 4.77
C GLY A 24 2.64 -11.54 4.04
N LYS A 25 3.79 -12.17 3.81
CA LYS A 25 3.87 -13.50 3.18
C LYS A 25 3.16 -14.60 3.98
N ALA A 26 3.23 -14.53 5.31
CA ALA A 26 2.54 -15.49 6.16
C ALA A 26 1.01 -15.27 6.13
N LEU A 27 0.54 -14.03 6.13
CA LEU A 27 -0.87 -13.68 5.95
C LEU A 27 -1.37 -14.14 4.59
N GLU A 28 -0.64 -13.84 3.52
CA GLU A 28 -0.96 -14.28 2.15
C GLU A 28 -1.04 -15.81 2.06
N LYS A 29 -0.07 -16.53 2.61
CA LYS A 29 -0.06 -18.00 2.62
C LYS A 29 -1.25 -18.58 3.39
N GLN A 30 -1.61 -18.00 4.55
CA GLN A 30 -2.74 -18.46 5.35
C GLN A 30 -4.10 -18.17 4.69
N ALA A 31 -4.19 -17.05 3.99
CA ALA A 31 -5.39 -16.64 3.27
C ALA A 31 -5.49 -17.29 1.86
N GLY A 32 -4.37 -17.65 1.28
CA GLY A 32 -4.04 -17.94 -0.11
C GLY A 32 -5.10 -18.54 -1.01
N GLY A 33 -5.48 -19.80 -0.82
CA GLY A 33 -6.41 -20.46 -1.75
C GLY A 33 -7.85 -19.97 -1.67
N HIS A 34 -8.28 -19.38 -0.54
CA HIS A 34 -9.62 -18.81 -0.38
C HIS A 34 -9.72 -17.43 -1.03
N LEU A 35 -8.66 -16.60 -0.92
CA LEU A 35 -8.64 -15.26 -1.51
C LEU A 35 -8.61 -15.30 -3.03
N GLN A 36 -7.82 -16.20 -3.63
CA GLN A 36 -7.83 -16.39 -5.08
C GLN A 36 -9.21 -16.80 -5.58
N LYS A 37 -9.88 -17.73 -4.88
CA LYS A 37 -11.27 -18.15 -5.20
C LYS A 37 -12.30 -17.05 -4.98
N ILE A 38 -12.10 -16.16 -4.01
CA ILE A 38 -13.00 -15.04 -3.76
C ILE A 38 -12.78 -13.96 -4.82
N LEU A 39 -11.53 -13.63 -5.15
CA LEU A 39 -11.19 -12.69 -6.20
C LEU A 39 -11.63 -13.17 -7.59
N SER A 40 -11.56 -14.46 -7.87
CA SER A 40 -12.04 -15.05 -9.13
C SER A 40 -13.57 -15.19 -9.21
N LYS A 41 -14.29 -15.03 -8.11
CA LYS A 41 -15.77 -14.89 -8.12
C LYS A 41 -16.10 -13.48 -8.60
N LEU A 42 -16.17 -13.37 -9.91
CA LEU A 42 -16.40 -12.17 -10.69
C LEU A 42 -17.51 -11.29 -10.13
N THR A 43 -17.21 -10.02 -9.93
CA THR A 43 -18.19 -9.03 -9.54
C THR A 43 -18.36 -8.03 -10.68
N ASP A 44 -19.47 -8.12 -11.40
CA ASP A 44 -19.85 -7.15 -12.44
C ASP A 44 -20.17 -5.77 -11.86
N ASN A 45 -20.20 -5.66 -10.53
CA ASN A 45 -20.49 -4.42 -9.82
C ASN A 45 -19.21 -3.83 -9.23
N PRO A 46 -18.78 -2.62 -9.67
CA PRO A 46 -17.59 -1.94 -9.16
C PRO A 46 -17.59 -1.74 -7.65
N LEU A 47 -18.77 -1.54 -7.02
CA LEU A 47 -18.89 -1.38 -5.58
C LEU A 47 -18.58 -2.68 -4.83
N LYS A 48 -19.06 -3.83 -5.34
CA LYS A 48 -18.68 -5.14 -4.77
C LYS A 48 -17.19 -5.41 -4.94
N GLY A 49 -16.64 -5.07 -6.12
CA GLY A 49 -15.21 -5.12 -6.38
C GLY A 49 -14.42 -4.27 -5.39
N PHE A 50 -14.88 -3.07 -5.11
CA PHE A 50 -14.27 -2.17 -4.12
C PHE A 50 -14.19 -2.83 -2.72
N PHE A 51 -15.32 -3.31 -2.18
CA PHE A 51 -15.29 -3.98 -0.87
C PHE A 51 -14.41 -5.23 -0.88
N LEU A 52 -14.40 -5.96 -1.97
CA LEU A 52 -13.52 -7.12 -2.13
C LEU A 52 -12.05 -6.72 -2.08
N GLY A 53 -11.63 -5.73 -2.86
CA GLY A 53 -10.26 -5.21 -2.87
C GLY A 53 -9.83 -4.67 -1.52
N LEU A 54 -10.72 -3.93 -0.84
CA LEU A 54 -10.52 -3.42 0.52
C LEU A 54 -10.27 -4.57 1.51
N CYS A 55 -11.16 -5.56 1.56
CA CYS A 55 -11.05 -6.68 2.49
C CYS A 55 -9.81 -7.54 2.22
N VAL A 56 -9.55 -7.86 0.96
CA VAL A 56 -8.36 -8.65 0.58
C VAL A 56 -7.09 -7.93 1.01
N THR A 57 -6.96 -6.65 0.68
CA THR A 57 -5.75 -5.88 1.03
C THR A 57 -5.61 -5.69 2.54
N ALA A 58 -6.70 -5.43 3.25
CA ALA A 58 -6.68 -5.34 4.71
C ALA A 58 -6.24 -6.65 5.38
N ILE A 59 -6.60 -7.81 4.82
CA ILE A 59 -6.20 -9.13 5.32
C ILE A 59 -4.75 -9.45 4.96
N ILE A 60 -4.36 -9.29 3.69
CA ILE A 60 -3.00 -9.58 3.20
C ILE A 60 -1.99 -8.53 3.70
N GLN A 61 -2.44 -7.32 4.04
CA GLN A 61 -1.60 -6.16 4.40
C GLN A 61 -0.68 -5.70 3.26
N SER A 62 -1.06 -5.99 1.99
CA SER A 62 -0.28 -5.65 0.80
C SER A 62 -1.18 -5.31 -0.38
N SER A 63 -1.30 -4.02 -0.70
CA SER A 63 -2.00 -3.57 -1.91
C SER A 63 -1.21 -3.92 -3.18
N SER A 64 0.12 -3.93 -3.10
CA SER A 64 0.96 -4.35 -4.23
C SER A 64 0.68 -5.81 -4.61
N ALA A 65 0.62 -6.73 -3.64
CA ALA A 65 0.25 -8.13 -3.90
C ALA A 65 -1.16 -8.24 -4.48
N THR A 66 -2.12 -7.52 -3.92
CA THR A 66 -3.52 -7.52 -4.43
C THR A 66 -3.59 -7.01 -5.87
N THR A 67 -2.93 -5.88 -6.18
CA THR A 67 -2.97 -5.32 -7.54
C THR A 67 -2.22 -6.17 -8.56
N VAL A 68 -1.08 -6.77 -8.18
CA VAL A 68 -0.34 -7.70 -9.04
C VAL A 68 -1.17 -8.95 -9.33
N MET A 69 -1.88 -9.52 -8.33
CA MET A 69 -2.82 -10.63 -8.57
C MET A 69 -3.94 -10.22 -9.53
N VAL A 70 -4.53 -9.04 -9.37
CA VAL A 70 -5.58 -8.53 -10.26
C VAL A 70 -5.05 -8.38 -11.69
N VAL A 71 -3.87 -7.78 -11.87
CA VAL A 71 -3.19 -7.69 -13.17
C VAL A 71 -2.96 -9.08 -13.77
N GLY A 72 -2.53 -10.06 -12.95
CA GLY A 72 -2.36 -11.45 -13.37
C GLY A 72 -3.68 -12.12 -13.79
N PHE A 73 -4.77 -11.90 -13.08
CA PHE A 73 -6.09 -12.44 -13.44
C PHE A 73 -6.65 -11.82 -14.72
N VAL A 74 -6.42 -10.53 -14.94
CA VAL A 74 -6.76 -9.87 -16.20
C VAL A 74 -5.89 -10.41 -17.34
N ASN A 75 -4.60 -10.64 -17.08
CA ASN A 75 -3.68 -11.21 -18.07
C ASN A 75 -4.07 -12.64 -18.50
N SER A 76 -4.53 -13.45 -17.55
CA SER A 76 -4.97 -14.84 -17.83
C SER A 76 -6.41 -14.93 -18.38
N GLY A 77 -7.13 -13.81 -18.48
CA GLY A 77 -8.52 -13.78 -18.92
C GLY A 77 -9.53 -14.32 -17.88
N ILE A 78 -9.08 -14.54 -16.64
CA ILE A 78 -9.95 -14.92 -15.51
C ILE A 78 -10.81 -13.72 -15.08
N MET A 79 -10.34 -12.51 -15.27
CA MET A 79 -11.01 -11.27 -14.87
C MET A 79 -11.01 -10.27 -16.02
N GLU A 80 -12.12 -9.58 -16.22
CA GLU A 80 -12.21 -8.50 -17.19
C GLU A 80 -11.68 -7.17 -16.62
N LEU A 81 -11.29 -6.25 -17.52
CA LEU A 81 -10.72 -4.96 -17.11
C LEU A 81 -11.67 -4.17 -16.20
N HIS A 82 -12.96 -4.07 -16.55
CA HIS A 82 -13.95 -3.33 -15.77
C HIS A 82 -14.14 -3.87 -14.35
N GLN A 83 -14.00 -5.18 -14.15
CA GLN A 83 -14.08 -5.83 -12.84
C GLN A 83 -12.86 -5.51 -11.96
N ALA A 84 -11.69 -5.40 -12.57
CA ALA A 84 -10.44 -5.07 -11.90
C ALA A 84 -10.45 -3.67 -11.27
N ILE A 85 -11.16 -2.71 -11.87
CA ILE A 85 -11.14 -1.30 -11.46
C ILE A 85 -11.63 -1.13 -10.01
N GLY A 86 -12.79 -1.71 -9.67
CA GLY A 86 -13.31 -1.64 -8.31
C GLY A 86 -12.34 -2.24 -7.28
N ILE A 87 -11.75 -3.40 -7.60
CA ILE A 87 -10.80 -4.08 -6.72
C ILE A 87 -9.54 -3.24 -6.50
N ILE A 88 -9.01 -2.62 -7.54
CA ILE A 88 -7.85 -1.72 -7.48
C ILE A 88 -8.14 -0.52 -6.57
N MET A 89 -9.29 0.14 -6.75
CA MET A 89 -9.70 1.25 -5.89
C MET A 89 -9.84 0.82 -4.43
N GLY A 90 -10.49 -0.33 -4.19
CA GLY A 90 -10.64 -0.90 -2.84
C GLY A 90 -9.31 -1.23 -2.19
N SER A 91 -8.35 -1.73 -2.96
CA SER A 91 -7.02 -2.07 -2.43
C SER A 91 -6.27 -0.85 -1.89
N ASN A 92 -6.43 0.33 -2.50
CA ASN A 92 -5.85 1.57 -1.98
C ASN A 92 -6.42 1.93 -0.61
N VAL A 93 -7.75 1.84 -0.44
CA VAL A 93 -8.38 2.06 0.88
C VAL A 93 -7.94 0.98 1.88
N GLY A 94 -7.85 -0.29 1.45
CA GLY A 94 -7.40 -1.40 2.30
C GLY A 94 -5.99 -1.20 2.88
N THR A 95 -5.10 -0.51 2.16
CA THR A 95 -3.75 -0.18 2.63
C THR A 95 -3.78 0.72 3.87
N THR A 96 -4.81 1.53 4.04
CA THR A 96 -4.90 2.45 5.18
C THR A 96 -5.01 1.71 6.52
N VAL A 97 -5.50 0.47 6.52
CA VAL A 97 -5.53 -0.39 7.72
C VAL A 97 -4.11 -0.61 8.27
N THR A 98 -3.12 -0.78 7.37
CA THR A 98 -1.71 -0.89 7.79
C THR A 98 -1.23 0.41 8.46
N SER A 99 -1.61 1.58 7.93
CA SER A 99 -1.26 2.87 8.54
C SER A 99 -1.78 3.00 9.96
N TRP A 100 -3.00 2.52 10.21
CA TRP A 100 -3.58 2.49 11.56
C TRP A 100 -2.85 1.52 12.49
N LEU A 101 -2.49 0.33 12.02
CA LEU A 101 -1.70 -0.62 12.81
C LEU A 101 -0.33 -0.03 13.20
N LEU A 102 0.34 0.60 12.25
CA LEU A 102 1.65 1.23 12.48
C LEU A 102 1.53 2.45 13.41
N SER A 103 0.43 3.20 13.35
CA SER A 103 0.20 4.38 14.19
C SER A 103 0.13 4.07 15.69
N LEU A 104 -0.15 2.81 16.06
CA LEU A 104 -0.12 2.36 17.45
C LEU A 104 1.26 2.55 18.10
N SER A 105 2.33 2.55 17.29
CA SER A 105 3.70 2.80 17.79
C SER A 105 3.88 4.21 18.37
N GLY A 106 3.09 5.18 17.87
CA GLY A 106 3.11 6.57 18.31
C GLY A 106 2.15 6.90 19.46
N LEU A 107 1.51 5.90 20.08
CA LEU A 107 0.63 6.14 21.22
C LEU A 107 1.42 6.74 22.40
N GLN A 108 0.94 7.89 22.91
CA GLN A 108 1.51 8.56 24.08
C GLN A 108 0.46 8.61 25.19
N GLY A 109 0.91 8.47 26.43
CA GLY A 109 0.07 8.54 27.63
C GLY A 109 0.56 7.62 28.75
N ASP A 110 0.29 8.03 29.99
CA ASP A 110 0.74 7.34 31.20
C ASP A 110 -0.31 6.39 31.78
N SER A 111 -1.53 6.41 31.24
CA SER A 111 -2.58 5.47 31.64
C SER A 111 -2.17 4.03 31.36
N ILE A 112 -2.41 3.12 32.33
CA ILE A 112 -2.08 1.70 32.19
C ILE A 112 -2.73 1.08 30.95
N TRP A 113 -3.93 1.52 30.58
CA TRP A 113 -4.64 1.07 29.39
C TRP A 113 -3.93 1.47 28.11
N ILE A 114 -3.42 2.71 28.05
CA ILE A 114 -2.64 3.18 26.88
C ILE A 114 -1.32 2.44 26.82
N GLN A 115 -0.64 2.23 27.95
CA GLN A 115 0.60 1.47 28.00
C GLN A 115 0.41 0.02 27.55
N MET A 116 -0.69 -0.62 27.92
CA MET A 116 -1.02 -1.98 27.45
C MET A 116 -1.29 -2.05 25.95
N LEU A 117 -1.81 -0.98 25.36
CA LEU A 117 -2.07 -0.90 23.90
C LEU A 117 -0.82 -0.52 23.10
N LYS A 118 0.26 -0.07 23.75
CA LYS A 118 1.52 0.23 23.04
C LYS A 118 2.14 -1.06 22.51
N PRO A 119 2.52 -1.11 21.24
CA PRO A 119 3.17 -2.28 20.65
C PRO A 119 4.44 -2.70 21.41
N THR A 120 5.17 -1.74 21.96
CA THR A 120 6.36 -2.00 22.80
C THR A 120 6.06 -2.87 24.00
N SER A 121 4.84 -2.82 24.55
CA SER A 121 4.43 -3.59 25.72
C SER A 121 3.97 -5.00 25.36
N PHE A 122 3.18 -5.17 24.30
CA PHE A 122 2.59 -6.48 23.99
C PHE A 122 3.33 -7.24 22.88
N SER A 123 4.09 -6.58 21.99
CA SER A 123 4.81 -7.28 20.91
C SER A 123 5.84 -8.31 21.42
N PRO A 124 6.55 -8.13 22.55
CA PRO A 124 7.42 -9.18 23.09
C PRO A 124 6.65 -10.44 23.49
N ILE A 125 5.43 -10.26 24.04
CA ILE A 125 4.54 -11.38 24.40
C ILE A 125 4.09 -12.10 23.14
N LEU A 126 3.70 -11.35 22.09
CA LEU A 126 3.34 -11.93 20.81
C LEU A 126 4.52 -12.67 20.16
N ALA A 127 5.75 -12.14 20.25
CA ALA A 127 6.94 -12.83 19.78
C ALA A 127 7.16 -14.16 20.49
N PHE A 128 7.00 -14.18 21.82
CA PHE A 128 7.14 -15.40 22.62
C PHE A 128 6.07 -16.44 22.27
N ILE A 129 4.81 -16.05 22.19
CA ILE A 129 3.73 -16.94 21.73
C ILE A 129 4.01 -17.39 20.31
N GLY A 130 4.45 -16.46 19.45
CA GLY A 130 4.77 -16.73 18.06
C GLY A 130 5.85 -17.80 17.90
N ILE A 131 6.94 -17.73 18.65
CA ILE A 131 8.02 -18.74 18.55
C ILE A 131 7.55 -20.12 19.02
N LEU A 132 6.73 -20.19 20.08
CA LEU A 132 6.16 -21.46 20.54
C LEU A 132 5.28 -22.11 19.48
N LEU A 133 4.46 -21.31 18.79
CA LEU A 133 3.62 -21.79 17.69
C LEU A 133 4.45 -22.19 16.46
N TYR A 134 5.51 -21.42 16.16
CA TYR A 134 6.41 -21.67 15.04
C TYR A 134 7.21 -22.97 15.18
N MET A 135 7.64 -23.29 16.39
CA MET A 135 8.35 -24.55 16.72
C MET A 135 7.44 -25.78 16.71
N GLY A 136 6.12 -25.59 16.68
CA GLY A 136 5.15 -26.68 16.63
C GLY A 136 5.19 -27.45 15.29
N LYS A 137 4.56 -28.65 15.25
CA LYS A 137 4.50 -29.49 14.04
C LYS A 137 3.37 -29.10 13.07
N ASN A 138 2.39 -28.31 13.52
CA ASN A 138 1.22 -27.97 12.73
C ASN A 138 1.48 -26.76 11.84
N GLU A 139 1.41 -26.92 10.51
CA GLU A 139 1.70 -25.87 9.52
C GLU A 139 0.82 -24.61 9.68
N LYS A 140 -0.46 -24.76 10.03
CA LYS A 140 -1.34 -23.61 10.29
C LYS A 140 -0.87 -22.82 11.51
N LYS A 141 -0.49 -23.51 12.60
CA LYS A 141 0.06 -22.86 13.81
C LYS A 141 1.39 -22.21 13.54
N LYS A 142 2.28 -22.83 12.73
CA LYS A 142 3.53 -22.21 12.28
C LYS A 142 3.27 -20.90 11.52
N GLY A 143 2.29 -20.88 10.61
CA GLY A 143 1.91 -19.66 9.90
C GLY A 143 1.43 -18.55 10.83
N ILE A 144 0.58 -18.86 11.81
CA ILE A 144 0.16 -17.92 12.84
C ILE A 144 1.37 -17.45 13.67
N GLY A 145 2.25 -18.37 14.06
CA GLY A 145 3.50 -18.04 14.74
C GLY A 145 4.36 -17.05 13.95
N THR A 146 4.50 -17.29 12.65
CA THR A 146 5.24 -16.38 11.73
C THR A 146 4.61 -14.99 11.67
N ILE A 147 3.28 -14.88 11.64
CA ILE A 147 2.57 -13.60 11.66
C ILE A 147 2.89 -12.84 12.94
N LEU A 148 2.80 -13.49 14.10
CA LEU A 148 3.05 -12.87 15.39
C LEU A 148 4.51 -12.42 15.56
N ILE A 149 5.46 -13.24 15.11
CA ILE A 149 6.89 -12.90 15.12
C ILE A 149 7.16 -11.74 14.15
N GLY A 150 6.61 -11.80 12.92
CA GLY A 150 6.74 -10.73 11.93
C GLY A 150 6.22 -9.41 12.44
N PHE A 151 5.05 -9.40 13.10
CA PHE A 151 4.51 -8.21 13.73
C PHE A 151 5.42 -7.66 14.83
N ALA A 152 5.97 -8.53 15.69
CA ALA A 152 6.86 -8.10 16.77
C ALA A 152 8.17 -7.51 16.22
N ILE A 153 8.76 -8.12 15.19
CA ILE A 153 9.97 -7.63 14.52
C ILE A 153 9.68 -6.26 13.87
N LEU A 154 8.56 -6.13 13.19
CA LEU A 154 8.11 -4.89 12.56
C LEU A 154 8.00 -3.76 13.57
N MET A 155 7.33 -4.00 14.71
CA MET A 155 7.16 -2.99 15.77
C MET A 155 8.47 -2.64 16.45
N THR A 156 9.37 -3.60 16.64
CA THR A 156 10.72 -3.36 17.13
C THR A 156 11.51 -2.46 16.17
N GLY A 157 11.45 -2.76 14.87
CA GLY A 157 12.06 -1.94 13.83
C GLY A 157 11.54 -0.51 13.83
N MET A 158 10.21 -0.34 13.95
CA MET A 158 9.54 0.96 14.02
C MET A 158 10.04 1.78 15.22
N THR A 159 10.07 1.18 16.41
CA THR A 159 10.56 1.83 17.63
C THR A 159 12.04 2.19 17.49
N THR A 160 12.85 1.29 16.95
CA THR A 160 14.29 1.53 16.73
C THR A 160 14.51 2.72 15.77
N MET A 161 13.73 2.81 14.67
CA MET A 161 13.79 3.96 13.77
C MET A 161 13.41 5.26 14.49
N SER A 162 12.29 5.28 15.20
CA SER A 162 11.81 6.47 15.92
C SER A 162 12.86 6.99 16.92
N ASN A 163 13.44 6.11 17.71
CA ASN A 163 14.50 6.48 18.67
C ASN A 163 15.78 6.96 17.96
N ALA A 164 16.12 6.38 16.83
CA ALA A 164 17.31 6.76 16.06
C ALA A 164 17.20 8.16 15.46
N VAL A 165 16.00 8.62 15.12
CA VAL A 165 15.74 9.93 14.51
C VAL A 165 15.42 11.03 15.54
N GLU A 166 15.15 10.67 16.79
CA GLU A 166 14.85 11.63 17.87
C GLU A 166 15.89 12.77 17.97
N PRO A 167 17.22 12.51 17.85
CA PRO A 167 18.23 13.58 17.87
C PRO A 167 18.16 14.57 16.71
N LEU A 168 17.34 14.31 15.68
CA LEU A 168 17.09 15.25 14.58
C LEU A 168 16.12 16.37 14.98
N GLN A 169 15.41 16.20 16.08
CA GLN A 169 14.62 17.25 16.69
C GLN A 169 15.54 18.43 17.07
N GLY A 170 15.28 19.62 16.54
CA GLY A 170 16.10 20.79 16.76
C GLY A 170 17.25 20.99 15.76
N GLU A 171 17.50 20.04 14.85
CA GLU A 171 18.46 20.23 13.75
C GLU A 171 17.87 21.13 12.65
N ALA A 172 18.41 22.31 12.49
CA ALA A 172 17.88 23.31 11.55
C ALA A 172 17.82 22.82 10.10
N TRP A 173 18.80 22.04 9.65
CA TRP A 173 18.81 21.49 8.29
C TRP A 173 17.67 20.51 8.06
N PHE A 174 17.34 19.70 9.08
CA PHE A 174 16.26 18.72 9.01
C PHE A 174 14.89 19.42 8.98
N THR A 175 14.69 20.41 9.85
CA THR A 175 13.48 21.24 9.85
C THR A 175 13.29 21.94 8.50
N ASN A 176 14.36 22.56 7.97
CA ASN A 176 14.32 23.24 6.67
C ASN A 176 14.00 22.27 5.51
N LEU A 177 14.43 21.02 5.59
CA LEU A 177 14.07 20.01 4.60
C LEU A 177 12.56 19.77 4.55
N PHE A 178 11.92 19.61 5.72
CA PHE A 178 10.46 19.41 5.78
C PHE A 178 9.67 20.68 5.45
N VAL A 179 10.21 21.87 5.77
CA VAL A 179 9.64 23.13 5.28
C VAL A 179 9.62 23.18 3.76
N ARG A 180 10.66 22.73 3.08
CA ARG A 180 10.67 22.63 1.61
C ARG A 180 9.64 21.63 1.08
N PHE A 181 9.43 20.52 1.77
CA PHE A 181 8.43 19.51 1.39
C PHE A 181 6.98 19.97 1.63
N SER A 182 6.75 21.09 2.30
CA SER A 182 5.43 21.75 2.35
C SER A 182 5.03 22.33 0.99
N ASN A 183 5.99 22.48 0.05
CA ASN A 183 5.63 22.70 -1.36
C ASN A 183 4.94 21.44 -1.91
N PRO A 184 3.69 21.55 -2.41
CA PRO A 184 2.89 20.41 -2.82
C PRO A 184 3.57 19.52 -3.86
N ILE A 185 4.22 20.14 -4.84
CA ILE A 185 4.90 19.42 -5.93
C ILE A 185 6.10 18.64 -5.41
N LEU A 186 6.94 19.28 -4.58
CA LEU A 186 8.13 18.62 -4.01
C LEU A 186 7.73 17.51 -3.05
N GLY A 187 6.72 17.73 -2.21
CA GLY A 187 6.21 16.70 -1.30
C GLY A 187 5.70 15.47 -2.04
N VAL A 188 4.88 15.68 -3.09
CA VAL A 188 4.38 14.58 -3.94
C VAL A 188 5.53 13.84 -4.63
N LEU A 189 6.49 14.57 -5.21
CA LEU A 189 7.64 13.95 -5.88
C LEU A 189 8.47 13.10 -4.93
N VAL A 190 8.76 13.60 -3.73
CA VAL A 190 9.52 12.84 -2.71
C VAL A 190 8.75 11.61 -2.27
N GLY A 191 7.45 11.74 -1.95
CA GLY A 191 6.61 10.60 -1.59
C GLY A 191 6.54 9.53 -2.69
N ALA A 192 6.36 9.96 -3.95
CA ALA A 192 6.29 9.07 -5.10
C ALA A 192 7.63 8.37 -5.36
N LEU A 193 8.74 9.09 -5.28
CA LEU A 193 10.08 8.55 -5.51
C LEU A 193 10.45 7.52 -4.43
N VAL A 194 10.29 7.87 -3.16
CA VAL A 194 10.62 6.97 -2.04
C VAL A 194 9.77 5.69 -2.13
N THR A 195 8.47 5.82 -2.34
CA THR A 195 7.59 4.65 -2.44
C THR A 195 7.85 3.84 -3.70
N GLY A 196 8.13 4.49 -4.83
CA GLY A 196 8.47 3.82 -6.08
C GLY A 196 9.78 3.01 -5.99
N ILE A 197 10.78 3.49 -5.24
CA ILE A 197 12.03 2.76 -4.98
C ILE A 197 11.77 1.57 -4.03
N ILE A 198 11.09 1.81 -2.91
CA ILE A 198 10.79 0.78 -1.91
C ILE A 198 9.74 -0.23 -2.43
N GLN A 199 8.88 0.17 -3.35
CA GLN A 199 7.75 -0.59 -3.90
C GLN A 199 6.73 -1.04 -2.84
N SER A 200 6.67 -0.31 -1.71
CA SER A 200 5.74 -0.56 -0.62
C SER A 200 5.27 0.74 0.00
N SER A 201 4.00 1.10 -0.22
CA SER A 201 3.40 2.28 0.41
C SER A 201 3.28 2.14 1.92
N SER A 202 2.98 0.93 2.41
CA SER A 202 2.94 0.66 3.86
C SER A 202 4.29 0.92 4.51
N ALA A 203 5.39 0.51 3.86
CA ALA A 203 6.74 0.80 4.33
C ALA A 203 7.04 2.30 4.32
N SER A 204 6.69 2.98 3.24
CA SER A 204 6.91 4.41 3.10
C SER A 204 6.12 5.23 4.13
N VAL A 205 4.86 4.85 4.38
CA VAL A 205 4.02 5.46 5.43
C VAL A 205 4.63 5.19 6.82
N GLY A 206 5.08 3.96 7.09
CA GLY A 206 5.73 3.63 8.36
C GLY A 206 7.01 4.44 8.61
N ILE A 207 7.83 4.67 7.59
CA ILE A 207 8.99 5.56 7.68
C ILE A 207 8.55 6.99 8.04
N LEU A 208 7.51 7.52 7.38
CA LEU A 208 7.00 8.85 7.68
C LEU A 208 6.45 8.94 9.12
N GLN A 209 5.76 7.89 9.57
CA GLN A 209 5.27 7.80 10.95
C GLN A 209 6.42 7.73 11.98
N ALA A 210 7.49 6.98 11.69
CA ALA A 210 8.67 6.97 12.54
C ALA A 210 9.34 8.35 12.61
N LEU A 211 9.46 9.03 11.47
CA LEU A 211 10.01 10.39 11.41
C LEU A 211 9.11 11.42 12.12
N SER A 212 7.78 11.21 12.16
CA SER A 212 6.88 12.13 12.87
C SER A 212 7.16 12.20 14.39
N ALA A 213 7.81 11.18 14.96
CA ALA A 213 8.25 11.18 16.35
C ALA A 213 9.25 12.31 16.67
N THR A 214 9.92 12.88 15.66
CA THR A 214 10.81 14.05 15.84
C THR A 214 10.05 15.34 16.19
N GLY A 215 8.71 15.38 16.00
CA GLY A 215 7.92 16.60 16.22
C GLY A 215 8.19 17.73 15.21
N VAL A 216 8.94 17.47 14.14
CA VAL A 216 9.30 18.46 13.12
C VAL A 216 8.32 18.46 11.94
N ILE A 217 7.72 17.29 11.66
CA ILE A 217 6.83 17.12 10.51
C ILE A 217 5.48 17.76 10.80
N THR A 218 5.05 18.66 9.92
CA THR A 218 3.72 19.31 9.99
C THR A 218 2.72 18.63 9.06
N TYR A 219 1.43 18.89 9.26
CA TYR A 219 0.40 18.47 8.30
C TYR A 219 0.69 19.01 6.89
N GLY A 220 1.18 20.25 6.80
CA GLY A 220 1.52 20.88 5.51
C GLY A 220 2.58 20.12 4.72
N SER A 221 3.57 19.50 5.39
CA SER A 221 4.58 18.68 4.73
C SER A 221 4.15 17.22 4.53
N ALA A 222 3.40 16.66 5.49
CA ALA A 222 2.98 15.27 5.44
C ALA A 222 1.92 14.99 4.36
N ILE A 223 0.93 15.89 4.20
CA ILE A 223 -0.17 15.73 3.24
C ILE A 223 0.34 15.46 1.82
N PRO A 224 1.17 16.32 1.20
CA PRO A 224 1.64 16.06 -0.16
C PRO A 224 2.56 14.83 -0.24
N ILE A 225 3.35 14.53 0.79
CA ILE A 225 4.19 13.33 0.82
C ILE A 225 3.30 12.07 0.78
N ILE A 226 2.26 11.99 1.63
CA ILE A 226 1.31 10.87 1.67
C ILE A 226 0.64 10.66 0.31
N MET A 227 0.22 11.73 -0.34
CA MET A 227 -0.37 11.66 -1.68
C MET A 227 0.62 11.14 -2.72
N GLY A 228 1.87 11.59 -2.66
CA GLY A 228 2.95 11.08 -3.49
C GLY A 228 3.20 9.58 -3.27
N GLN A 229 3.14 9.11 -2.03
CA GLN A 229 3.29 7.68 -1.71
C GLN A 229 2.27 6.81 -2.44
N ASN A 230 1.04 7.28 -2.60
CA ASN A 230 0.01 6.57 -3.35
C ASN A 230 0.36 6.47 -4.85
N ILE A 231 0.90 7.54 -5.46
CA ILE A 231 1.39 7.48 -6.85
C ILE A 231 2.55 6.49 -6.98
N GLY A 232 3.51 6.53 -6.03
CA GLY A 232 4.67 5.64 -6.02
C GLY A 232 4.31 4.15 -5.96
N THR A 233 3.19 3.81 -5.31
CA THR A 233 2.68 2.43 -5.23
C THR A 233 2.35 1.85 -6.61
N CYS A 234 2.00 2.68 -7.59
CA CYS A 234 1.63 2.24 -8.92
C CYS A 234 2.80 1.62 -9.69
N VAL A 235 4.04 1.94 -9.33
CA VAL A 235 5.25 1.42 -9.97
C VAL A 235 5.27 -0.11 -9.96
N THR A 236 4.85 -0.76 -8.86
CA THR A 236 4.80 -2.22 -8.75
C THR A 236 3.84 -2.84 -9.77
N ALA A 237 2.64 -2.28 -9.91
CA ALA A 237 1.66 -2.76 -10.89
C ALA A 237 2.14 -2.52 -12.32
N LEU A 238 2.77 -1.38 -12.60
CA LEU A 238 3.34 -1.07 -13.92
C LEU A 238 4.46 -2.05 -14.28
N ILE A 239 5.39 -2.33 -13.38
CA ILE A 239 6.47 -3.30 -13.61
C ILE A 239 5.88 -4.70 -13.85
N SER A 240 4.91 -5.13 -13.04
CA SER A 240 4.29 -6.45 -13.18
C SER A 240 3.51 -6.63 -14.49
N SER A 241 3.08 -5.54 -15.10
CA SER A 241 2.36 -5.54 -16.38
C SER A 241 3.27 -5.57 -17.62
N VAL A 242 4.59 -5.45 -17.44
CA VAL A 242 5.54 -5.50 -18.56
C VAL A 242 5.49 -6.89 -19.22
N GLY A 243 5.27 -6.89 -20.54
CA GLY A 243 5.12 -8.11 -21.31
C GLY A 243 3.77 -8.84 -21.15
N ALA A 244 2.84 -8.29 -20.36
CA ALA A 244 1.48 -8.78 -20.25
C ALA A 244 0.59 -8.32 -21.43
N ASN A 245 -0.60 -8.93 -21.56
CA ASN A 245 -1.58 -8.55 -22.56
C ASN A 245 -2.08 -7.09 -22.35
N LYS A 246 -2.77 -6.54 -23.34
CA LYS A 246 -3.22 -5.14 -23.31
C LYS A 246 -4.14 -4.83 -22.13
N ASN A 247 -5.06 -5.72 -21.80
CA ASN A 247 -6.00 -5.48 -20.70
C ASN A 247 -5.31 -5.49 -19.35
N ALA A 248 -4.31 -6.35 -19.13
CA ALA A 248 -3.49 -6.35 -17.95
C ALA A 248 -2.66 -5.05 -17.81
N ARG A 249 -2.09 -4.57 -18.92
CA ARG A 249 -1.40 -3.27 -18.96
C ARG A 249 -2.37 -2.11 -18.70
N ARG A 250 -3.60 -2.17 -19.25
CA ARG A 250 -4.67 -1.20 -18.98
C ARG A 250 -5.07 -1.20 -17.50
N ALA A 251 -5.15 -2.35 -16.85
CA ALA A 251 -5.42 -2.45 -15.40
C ALA A 251 -4.33 -1.74 -14.57
N ALA A 252 -3.05 -1.91 -14.91
CA ALA A 252 -1.97 -1.18 -14.27
C ALA A 252 -2.05 0.34 -14.52
N MET A 253 -2.45 0.77 -15.74
CA MET A 253 -2.67 2.18 -16.06
C MET A 253 -3.87 2.77 -15.32
N VAL A 254 -4.95 2.02 -15.13
CA VAL A 254 -6.08 2.44 -14.30
C VAL A 254 -5.63 2.75 -12.86
N HIS A 255 -4.77 1.91 -12.27
CA HIS A 255 -4.21 2.17 -10.96
C HIS A 255 -3.43 3.49 -10.92
N LEU A 256 -2.61 3.74 -11.94
CA LEU A 256 -1.87 5.00 -12.06
C LEU A 256 -2.79 6.20 -12.22
N TYR A 257 -3.79 6.13 -13.12
CA TYR A 257 -4.72 7.23 -13.36
C TYR A 257 -5.57 7.54 -12.15
N PHE A 258 -6.08 6.52 -11.46
CA PHE A 258 -6.82 6.69 -10.22
C PHE A 258 -6.00 7.52 -9.21
N ASN A 259 -4.73 7.17 -9.01
CA ASN A 259 -3.88 7.87 -8.06
C ASN A 259 -3.48 9.27 -8.54
N ILE A 260 -3.10 9.45 -9.81
CA ILE A 260 -2.74 10.78 -10.34
C ILE A 260 -3.93 11.73 -10.31
N ILE A 261 -5.09 11.30 -10.80
CA ILE A 261 -6.30 12.14 -10.80
C ILE A 261 -6.76 12.41 -9.37
N GLY A 262 -6.79 11.39 -8.51
CA GLY A 262 -7.14 11.54 -7.10
C GLY A 262 -6.24 12.54 -6.39
N VAL A 263 -4.92 12.43 -6.55
CA VAL A 263 -3.95 13.37 -5.97
C VAL A 263 -4.15 14.78 -6.52
N THR A 264 -4.31 14.92 -7.83
CA THR A 264 -4.48 16.24 -8.46
C THR A 264 -5.75 16.92 -7.96
N VAL A 265 -6.88 16.22 -7.95
CA VAL A 265 -8.18 16.76 -7.50
C VAL A 265 -8.13 17.11 -6.01
N PHE A 266 -7.57 16.23 -5.19
CA PHE A 266 -7.50 16.46 -3.75
C PHE A 266 -6.55 17.61 -3.39
N LEU A 267 -5.37 17.68 -4.00
CA LEU A 267 -4.44 18.80 -3.78
C LEU A 267 -5.03 20.12 -4.24
N ALA A 268 -5.63 20.16 -5.44
CA ALA A 268 -6.28 21.37 -5.93
C ALA A 268 -7.41 21.81 -4.99
N GLY A 269 -8.25 20.88 -4.56
CA GLY A 269 -9.34 21.14 -3.61
C GLY A 269 -8.82 21.57 -2.23
N PHE A 270 -7.86 20.84 -1.66
CA PHE A 270 -7.30 21.14 -0.35
C PHE A 270 -6.58 22.49 -0.31
N TYR A 271 -5.66 22.74 -1.23
CA TYR A 271 -4.92 24.00 -1.26
C TYR A 271 -5.78 25.17 -1.71
N GLY A 272 -6.74 24.95 -2.62
CA GLY A 272 -7.72 25.95 -3.01
C GLY A 272 -8.59 26.38 -1.81
N LEU A 273 -9.08 25.40 -1.04
CA LEU A 273 -9.87 25.67 0.16
C LEU A 273 -9.00 26.32 1.27
N ASN A 274 -7.77 25.83 1.45
CA ASN A 274 -6.84 26.42 2.42
C ASN A 274 -6.48 27.86 2.11
N ALA A 275 -6.42 28.26 0.85
CA ALA A 275 -6.16 29.64 0.44
C ALA A 275 -7.30 30.60 0.86
N VAL A 276 -8.52 30.10 1.05
CA VAL A 276 -9.69 30.86 1.49
C VAL A 276 -9.90 30.77 3.00
N VAL A 277 -9.83 29.56 3.55
CA VAL A 277 -10.18 29.27 4.95
C VAL A 277 -9.00 29.45 5.89
N HIS A 278 -7.77 29.33 5.40
CA HIS A 278 -6.52 29.41 6.18
C HIS A 278 -6.51 28.43 7.36
N PHE A 279 -6.49 27.13 7.07
CA PHE A 279 -6.50 26.08 8.09
C PHE A 279 -5.27 26.16 9.01
N ASP A 280 -5.47 26.47 10.29
CA ASP A 280 -4.40 26.57 11.30
C ASP A 280 -3.63 25.26 11.46
N PHE A 281 -4.32 24.11 11.40
CA PHE A 281 -3.72 22.79 11.58
C PHE A 281 -2.62 22.46 10.56
N VAL A 282 -2.57 23.11 9.42
CA VAL A 282 -1.54 22.88 8.39
C VAL A 282 -0.13 23.10 8.95
N ASN A 283 0.00 24.04 9.89
CA ASN A 283 1.26 24.38 10.54
C ASN A 283 1.52 23.57 11.83
N GLU A 284 0.54 22.78 12.29
CA GLU A 284 0.70 21.94 13.45
C GLU A 284 1.51 20.69 13.14
N THR A 285 2.22 20.17 14.15
CA THR A 285 2.96 18.92 14.02
C THR A 285 2.00 17.74 13.89
N ILE A 286 2.33 16.81 12.99
CA ILE A 286 1.53 15.63 12.76
C ILE A 286 2.09 14.43 13.55
N ALA A 287 1.24 13.77 14.31
CA ALA A 287 1.57 12.51 14.96
C ALA A 287 1.30 11.31 14.01
N ALA A 288 1.81 10.13 14.38
CA ALA A 288 1.64 8.90 13.59
C ALA A 288 0.16 8.58 13.27
N TRP A 289 -0.75 8.79 14.23
CA TRP A 289 -2.19 8.61 13.99
C TRP A 289 -2.77 9.64 13.01
N GLY A 290 -2.27 10.89 13.05
CA GLY A 290 -2.65 11.94 12.10
C GLY A 290 -2.29 11.56 10.66
N ILE A 291 -1.12 10.93 10.46
CA ILE A 291 -0.72 10.38 9.16
C ILE A 291 -1.71 9.31 8.69
N ALA A 292 -2.15 8.41 9.59
CA ALA A 292 -3.14 7.40 9.27
C ALA A 292 -4.51 8.02 8.90
N VAL A 293 -4.92 9.09 9.61
CA VAL A 293 -6.15 9.84 9.28
C VAL A 293 -6.05 10.47 7.90
N VAL A 294 -4.98 11.21 7.60
CA VAL A 294 -4.77 11.85 6.30
C VAL A 294 -4.75 10.82 5.18
N HIS A 295 -4.03 9.70 5.38
CA HIS A 295 -3.96 8.61 4.41
C HIS A 295 -5.34 7.99 4.14
N SER A 296 -6.13 7.76 5.18
CA SER A 296 -7.49 7.22 5.06
C SER A 296 -8.44 8.22 4.41
N ALA A 297 -8.43 9.47 4.87
CA ALA A 297 -9.29 10.52 4.33
C ALA A 297 -9.06 10.72 2.83
N PHE A 298 -7.78 10.77 2.41
CA PHE A 298 -7.43 10.88 1.00
C PHE A 298 -7.94 9.68 0.18
N ASN A 299 -7.61 8.44 0.58
CA ASN A 299 -7.98 7.26 -0.19
C ASN A 299 -9.51 7.05 -0.27
N ILE A 300 -10.23 7.32 0.82
CA ILE A 300 -11.69 7.26 0.84
C ILE A 300 -12.28 8.35 -0.05
N ALA A 301 -11.83 9.60 0.07
CA ALA A 301 -12.31 10.72 -0.74
C ALA A 301 -12.04 10.49 -2.24
N ALA A 302 -10.80 10.09 -2.60
CA ALA A 302 -10.44 9.77 -3.98
C ALA A 302 -11.33 8.65 -4.54
N THR A 303 -11.61 7.62 -3.75
CA THR A 303 -12.50 6.53 -4.17
C THR A 303 -13.94 7.01 -4.33
N LEU A 304 -14.49 7.75 -3.37
CA LEU A 304 -15.87 8.27 -3.46
C LEU A 304 -16.06 9.17 -4.69
N ILE A 305 -15.04 9.97 -5.03
CA ILE A 305 -15.07 10.84 -6.21
C ILE A 305 -14.95 10.04 -7.50
N LEU A 306 -14.04 9.07 -7.57
CA LEU A 306 -13.68 8.41 -8.83
C LEU A 306 -14.42 7.10 -9.10
N LEU A 307 -14.98 6.43 -8.09
CA LEU A 307 -15.73 5.19 -8.26
C LEU A 307 -16.95 5.34 -9.21
N PRO A 308 -17.74 6.44 -9.16
CA PRO A 308 -18.78 6.69 -10.15
C PRO A 308 -18.26 6.85 -11.58
N PHE A 309 -16.99 7.22 -11.73
CA PHE A 309 -16.32 7.41 -13.02
C PHE A 309 -15.43 6.23 -13.42
N ALA A 310 -15.64 5.03 -12.85
CA ALA A 310 -14.89 3.83 -13.18
C ALA A 310 -14.81 3.56 -14.69
N ASN A 311 -15.94 3.68 -15.39
CA ASN A 311 -16.00 3.55 -16.86
C ASN A 311 -15.17 4.63 -17.59
N GLY A 312 -15.00 5.81 -17.00
CA GLY A 312 -14.15 6.87 -17.52
C GLY A 312 -12.66 6.51 -17.43
N LEU A 313 -12.25 5.92 -16.30
CA LEU A 313 -10.87 5.42 -16.13
C LEU A 313 -10.57 4.27 -17.08
N GLU A 314 -11.52 3.37 -17.30
CA GLU A 314 -11.41 2.30 -18.30
C GLU A 314 -11.20 2.86 -19.71
N LYS A 315 -12.05 3.80 -20.14
CA LYS A 315 -11.92 4.49 -21.45
C LYS A 315 -10.56 5.18 -21.58
N LEU A 316 -10.08 5.85 -20.52
CA LEU A 316 -8.78 6.52 -20.51
C LEU A 316 -7.64 5.50 -20.69
N ALA A 317 -7.72 4.35 -20.04
CA ALA A 317 -6.74 3.27 -20.19
C ALA A 317 -6.77 2.65 -21.60
N ILE A 318 -7.96 2.51 -22.22
CA ILE A 318 -8.10 2.03 -23.60
C ILE A 318 -7.53 3.05 -24.58
N LEU A 319 -7.76 4.35 -24.36
CA LEU A 319 -7.21 5.41 -25.22
C LEU A 319 -5.67 5.44 -25.21
N THR A 320 -5.06 5.16 -24.06
CA THR A 320 -3.59 5.15 -23.93
C THR A 320 -2.94 3.85 -24.40
N ILE A 321 -3.67 2.76 -24.33
CA ILE A 321 -3.24 1.45 -24.83
C ILE A 321 -4.33 0.95 -25.80
N PRO A 322 -4.34 1.45 -27.05
CA PRO A 322 -5.36 1.11 -28.02
C PRO A 322 -5.27 -0.36 -28.44
N ASP A 323 -6.38 -0.89 -28.92
CA ASP A 323 -6.37 -2.18 -29.62
C ASP A 323 -5.62 -2.02 -30.96
N ASP A 324 -4.84 -3.05 -31.37
CA ASP A 324 -4.21 -2.99 -32.70
C ASP A 324 -5.33 -3.02 -33.75
N ALA A 325 -5.39 -2.00 -34.59
CA ALA A 325 -6.13 -2.11 -35.81
C ALA A 325 -5.44 -3.22 -36.63
N GLU A 326 -6.10 -4.37 -36.77
CA GLU A 326 -5.62 -5.53 -37.51
C GLU A 326 -4.41 -6.27 -36.93
N LYS A 327 -4.70 -7.24 -36.08
CA LYS A 327 -4.22 -8.63 -36.16
C LYS A 327 -4.99 -9.43 -35.12
N GLU A 328 -6.18 -9.89 -35.42
CA GLU A 328 -6.65 -11.19 -35.00
C GLU A 328 -5.72 -12.26 -35.61
N SER A 329 -4.45 -12.22 -35.24
CA SER A 329 -3.60 -13.36 -35.41
C SER A 329 -3.92 -14.26 -34.22
N PHE A 330 -4.61 -15.34 -34.48
CA PHE A 330 -4.82 -16.48 -33.62
C PHE A 330 -3.51 -16.85 -32.89
N ALA A 331 -3.23 -16.25 -31.74
CA ALA A 331 -2.28 -16.77 -30.78
C ALA A 331 -2.97 -17.92 -30.05
N LEU A 332 -3.17 -19.02 -30.80
CA LEU A 332 -3.92 -20.22 -30.38
C LEU A 332 -3.27 -20.92 -29.18
N LEU A 333 -1.97 -20.72 -28.95
CA LEU A 333 -1.23 -21.30 -27.82
C LEU A 333 -0.15 -20.30 -27.38
N ASP A 334 -0.38 -19.69 -26.24
CA ASP A 334 0.66 -18.94 -25.52
C ASP A 334 1.45 -19.95 -24.67
N GLU A 335 2.79 -20.00 -24.83
CA GLU A 335 3.68 -20.86 -24.04
C GLU A 335 3.51 -20.65 -22.51
N ARG A 336 3.01 -19.48 -22.09
CA ARG A 336 2.70 -19.17 -20.69
C ARG A 336 1.54 -20.01 -20.14
N LEU A 337 0.64 -20.52 -21.01
CA LEU A 337 -0.44 -21.41 -20.63
C LEU A 337 0.05 -22.82 -20.25
N LEU A 338 1.28 -23.19 -20.64
CA LEU A 338 1.89 -24.46 -20.25
C LEU A 338 2.10 -24.55 -18.72
N ASN A 339 2.18 -23.43 -18.03
CA ASN A 339 2.24 -23.41 -16.57
C ASN A 339 0.87 -23.63 -15.89
N THR A 340 -0.22 -23.67 -16.66
CA THR A 340 -1.58 -23.96 -16.21
C THR A 340 -2.25 -24.96 -17.15
N PRO A 341 -1.92 -26.27 -17.05
CA PRO A 341 -2.32 -27.29 -18.01
C PRO A 341 -3.83 -27.38 -18.28
N ALA A 342 -4.66 -27.15 -17.25
CA ALA A 342 -6.12 -27.19 -17.38
C ALA A 342 -6.65 -26.09 -18.32
N VAL A 343 -6.07 -24.89 -18.28
CA VAL A 343 -6.44 -23.76 -19.12
C VAL A 343 -5.90 -23.95 -20.55
N ALA A 344 -4.70 -24.50 -20.68
CA ALA A 344 -4.11 -24.82 -21.96
C ALA A 344 -4.95 -25.83 -22.77
N VAL A 345 -5.46 -26.88 -22.11
CA VAL A 345 -6.32 -27.93 -22.73
C VAL A 345 -7.68 -27.34 -23.12
N GLU A 346 -8.29 -26.45 -22.32
CA GLU A 346 -9.58 -25.84 -22.62
C GLU A 346 -9.48 -24.86 -23.81
N ARG A 347 -8.39 -24.10 -23.89
CA ARG A 347 -8.08 -23.24 -25.06
C ARG A 347 -7.77 -24.03 -26.31
N ALA A 348 -7.04 -25.13 -26.22
CA ALA A 348 -6.79 -26.02 -27.34
C ALA A 348 -8.09 -26.67 -27.88
N ARG A 349 -9.05 -27.00 -26.99
CA ARG A 349 -10.38 -27.49 -27.37
C ARG A 349 -11.26 -26.45 -28.04
N SER A 350 -11.18 -25.19 -27.66
CA SER A 350 -11.96 -24.11 -28.27
C SER A 350 -11.40 -23.65 -29.62
N ALA A 351 -10.22 -24.09 -29.97
CA ALA A 351 -9.51 -23.76 -31.19
C ALA A 351 -9.66 -24.84 -32.32
N THR A 352 -10.17 -25.98 -31.96
CA THR A 352 -10.60 -27.05 -32.89
C THR A 352 -12.10 -27.00 -33.10
#